data_8adac536e82dcc4dc49362dca6f1b470
#
_entry.id   8adac536e82dcc4dc49362dca6f1b470
#
_cell.length_a   1.000
_cell.length_b   1.000
_cell.length_c   1.000
_cell.angle_alpha   90.00
_cell.angle_beta   90.00
_cell.angle_gamma   90.00
#
_symmetry.space_group_name_H-M   'P 1'
#
loop_
_entity.id
_entity.type
_entity.pdbx_description
1 polymer ?
#
loop_
_entity_poly.entity_id
_entity_poly.type
_entity_poly.pdbx_seq_one_letter_code
_entity_poly.pdbx_strand_id
1 'polypeptide(L)'
;MTDLAPVTRALLSVSDKTGLVDLGRALADRGVELLSTGGTARSLREAGLAVRDVADVTGFPEMMNGRVKTLHPMVHGGLLALRDDADHRAAMEAHGIAPIDLLVVNLYPFEETVAQGADDATAIENIDIGGPAMIRAAAKNHAFVNVVVDVEDYAPLLAELDAHGGQTSYAFRQRLALTAYGRTAAYDAAVSTWMAEAQGEAAPRRRTFGGTLVQTLRYGENPHQGAAFYVDGANRPGVATARQVQGKALSYNNINDTDAAFELVSEMDPVDGPACAIIKHANPCGAARGASQIAAYKAAFDCDRTSAFGGIIAFNQPLEAATAEEIAGIFTEVVIAPGASDEALGIFAKKKNLRLLLTDGLADPVRASRMIRQVSGGYLVQDKDAGRLDAGDLRVVTRRAPTDAEMSDMLFAWTVAKHVKSNAIVYVKDGATVGVGAGQMSRVDSCRIAARKARDMADTLGLPAPLTQGSVVASDAFFPFADGLMAAAEAGATAVIHPGGSMRDDEVIAAADAAGLAMVLTGLRHFRH
;
A
#
# COMPACT_ATOMS: atom_id res chain seq x y z
N MET A 1 3.91 9.36 -41.04
CA MET A 1 3.19 8.33 -40.24
C MET A 1 1.72 8.51 -40.56
N THR A 2 1.03 7.45 -40.97
CA THR A 2 -0.42 7.47 -41.20
C THR A 2 -1.13 7.68 -39.87
N ASP A 3 -1.96 8.69 -39.77
CA ASP A 3 -2.68 9.01 -38.53
C ASP A 3 -3.65 7.86 -38.15
N LEU A 4 -4.27 7.22 -39.14
CA LEU A 4 -5.14 6.07 -39.00
C LEU A 4 -4.48 4.78 -39.50
N ALA A 5 -4.67 3.67 -38.80
CA ALA A 5 -4.22 2.32 -39.21
C ALA A 5 -5.40 1.34 -39.13
N PRO A 6 -5.63 0.53 -40.21
CA PRO A 6 -6.71 -0.44 -40.22
C PRO A 6 -6.44 -1.61 -39.29
N VAL A 7 -7.52 -2.24 -38.80
CA VAL A 7 -7.47 -3.49 -38.05
C VAL A 7 -8.19 -4.56 -38.89
N THR A 8 -7.42 -5.42 -39.54
CA THR A 8 -7.93 -6.49 -40.40
C THR A 8 -7.63 -7.88 -39.84
N ARG A 9 -6.61 -8.00 -38.99
CA ARG A 9 -6.21 -9.26 -38.36
C ARG A 9 -5.83 -9.04 -36.91
N ALA A 10 -6.42 -9.84 -36.01
CA ALA A 10 -6.17 -9.81 -34.57
C ALA A 10 -5.61 -11.14 -34.07
N LEU A 11 -4.59 -11.11 -33.24
CA LEU A 11 -4.09 -12.23 -32.46
C LEU A 11 -4.57 -12.09 -31.02
N LEU A 12 -5.39 -13.04 -30.54
CA LEU A 12 -5.93 -13.08 -29.19
C LEU A 12 -5.31 -14.25 -28.42
N SER A 13 -4.65 -13.96 -27.31
CA SER A 13 -4.02 -14.96 -26.45
C SER A 13 -4.13 -14.51 -25.00
N VAL A 14 -5.20 -14.89 -24.31
CA VAL A 14 -5.52 -14.38 -22.97
C VAL A 14 -5.61 -15.50 -21.94
N SER A 15 -5.07 -15.25 -20.76
CA SER A 15 -5.23 -16.09 -19.56
C SER A 15 -6.59 -15.83 -18.92
N ASP A 16 -6.87 -14.58 -18.54
CA ASP A 16 -8.20 -14.13 -18.14
C ASP A 16 -9.09 -13.96 -19.37
N LYS A 17 -10.21 -14.67 -19.40
CA LYS A 17 -11.17 -14.70 -20.52
C LYS A 17 -12.36 -13.78 -20.34
N THR A 18 -12.32 -12.89 -19.35
CA THR A 18 -13.37 -11.89 -19.11
C THR A 18 -13.57 -11.04 -20.37
N GLY A 19 -14.80 -10.97 -20.87
CA GLY A 19 -15.17 -10.20 -22.06
C GLY A 19 -14.60 -10.71 -23.40
N LEU A 20 -13.83 -11.81 -23.40
CA LEU A 20 -13.16 -12.32 -24.61
C LEU A 20 -14.11 -12.65 -25.75
N VAL A 21 -15.23 -13.32 -25.45
CA VAL A 21 -16.19 -13.78 -26.48
C VAL A 21 -16.89 -12.58 -27.11
N ASP A 22 -17.28 -11.59 -26.31
CA ASP A 22 -17.93 -10.38 -26.81
C ASP A 22 -16.99 -9.53 -27.66
N LEU A 23 -15.74 -9.38 -27.22
CA LEU A 23 -14.70 -8.74 -28.04
C LEU A 23 -14.47 -9.50 -29.35
N GLY A 24 -14.31 -10.83 -29.29
CA GLY A 24 -14.10 -11.65 -30.47
C GLY A 24 -15.24 -11.54 -31.48
N ARG A 25 -16.49 -11.57 -31.01
CA ARG A 25 -17.69 -11.38 -31.85
C ARG A 25 -17.69 -9.98 -32.47
N ALA A 26 -17.47 -8.96 -31.68
CA ALA A 26 -17.44 -7.58 -32.17
C ALA A 26 -16.36 -7.33 -33.23
N LEU A 27 -15.20 -7.97 -33.11
CA LEU A 27 -14.14 -7.92 -34.11
C LEU A 27 -14.52 -8.71 -35.38
N ALA A 28 -15.06 -9.93 -35.24
CA ALA A 28 -15.50 -10.76 -36.36
C ALA A 28 -16.63 -10.08 -37.18
N ASP A 29 -17.59 -9.43 -36.51
CA ASP A 29 -18.69 -8.68 -37.16
C ASP A 29 -18.17 -7.50 -37.99
N ARG A 30 -16.97 -6.97 -37.67
CA ARG A 30 -16.26 -5.94 -38.44
C ARG A 30 -15.34 -6.51 -39.53
N GLY A 31 -15.38 -7.85 -39.74
CA GLY A 31 -14.57 -8.52 -40.75
C GLY A 31 -13.09 -8.73 -40.36
N VAL A 32 -12.75 -8.63 -39.08
CA VAL A 32 -11.40 -8.89 -38.58
C VAL A 32 -11.13 -10.39 -38.51
N GLU A 33 -10.07 -10.87 -39.15
CA GLU A 33 -9.61 -12.26 -39.03
C GLU A 33 -9.07 -12.50 -37.61
N LEU A 34 -9.58 -13.55 -36.95
CA LEU A 34 -9.15 -13.91 -35.60
C LEU A 34 -8.11 -15.03 -35.62
N LEU A 35 -6.93 -14.73 -35.11
CA LEU A 35 -5.88 -15.69 -34.81
C LEU A 35 -5.87 -15.98 -33.31
N SER A 36 -5.67 -17.23 -32.91
CA SER A 36 -5.57 -17.57 -31.48
C SER A 36 -4.84 -18.89 -31.27
N THR A 37 -4.60 -19.24 -30.02
CA THR A 37 -3.96 -20.50 -29.62
C THR A 37 -4.56 -21.06 -28.34
N GLY A 38 -4.43 -22.37 -28.14
CA GLY A 38 -4.75 -23.05 -26.88
C GLY A 38 -6.17 -22.82 -26.36
N GLY A 39 -6.29 -22.48 -25.07
CA GLY A 39 -7.58 -22.28 -24.39
C GLY A 39 -8.37 -21.08 -24.91
N THR A 40 -7.71 -20.02 -25.37
CA THR A 40 -8.37 -18.85 -25.97
C THR A 40 -9.06 -19.23 -27.28
N ALA A 41 -8.38 -19.95 -28.18
CA ALA A 41 -8.94 -20.45 -29.43
C ALA A 41 -10.14 -21.36 -29.20
N ARG A 42 -10.05 -22.24 -28.19
CA ARG A 42 -11.15 -23.12 -27.79
C ARG A 42 -12.39 -22.33 -27.38
N SER A 43 -12.23 -21.40 -26.45
CA SER A 43 -13.36 -20.59 -25.96
C SER A 43 -14.06 -19.80 -27.07
N LEU A 44 -13.30 -19.24 -28.01
CA LEU A 44 -13.87 -18.49 -29.13
C LEU A 44 -14.60 -19.43 -30.11
N ARG A 45 -14.05 -20.62 -30.43
CA ARG A 45 -14.71 -21.62 -31.30
C ARG A 45 -15.98 -22.19 -30.67
N GLU A 46 -15.97 -22.47 -29.37
CA GLU A 46 -17.17 -22.92 -28.63
C GLU A 46 -18.30 -21.86 -28.65
N ALA A 47 -17.94 -20.58 -28.77
CA ALA A 47 -18.87 -19.47 -28.96
C ALA A 47 -19.32 -19.31 -30.44
N GLY A 48 -18.92 -20.21 -31.34
CA GLY A 48 -19.30 -20.21 -32.76
C GLY A 48 -18.48 -19.28 -33.66
N LEU A 49 -17.35 -18.75 -33.19
CA LEU A 49 -16.51 -17.85 -33.97
C LEU A 49 -15.50 -18.61 -34.83
N ALA A 50 -15.29 -18.12 -36.05
CA ALA A 50 -14.22 -18.62 -36.93
C ALA A 50 -12.85 -18.15 -36.43
N VAL A 51 -12.03 -19.07 -35.98
CA VAL A 51 -10.69 -18.77 -35.40
C VAL A 51 -9.66 -19.65 -36.08
N ARG A 52 -8.66 -19.02 -36.68
CA ARG A 52 -7.49 -19.69 -37.22
C ARG A 52 -6.47 -19.92 -36.12
N ASP A 53 -5.93 -21.16 -36.07
CA ASP A 53 -4.90 -21.47 -35.09
C ASP A 53 -3.54 -20.87 -35.47
N VAL A 54 -2.76 -20.46 -34.47
CA VAL A 54 -1.40 -19.98 -34.69
C VAL A 54 -0.53 -21.06 -35.31
N ALA A 55 -0.74 -22.34 -34.94
CA ALA A 55 -0.05 -23.48 -35.57
C ALA A 55 -0.30 -23.59 -37.09
N ASP A 56 -1.51 -23.27 -37.55
CA ASP A 56 -1.86 -23.24 -38.97
C ASP A 56 -1.19 -22.06 -39.71
N VAL A 57 -0.97 -20.95 -39.01
CA VAL A 57 -0.30 -19.74 -39.56
C VAL A 57 1.20 -19.97 -39.66
N THR A 58 1.80 -20.58 -38.63
CA THR A 58 3.25 -20.80 -38.56
C THR A 58 3.71 -22.05 -39.31
N GLY A 59 2.79 -22.98 -39.58
CA GLY A 59 3.13 -24.31 -40.06
C GLY A 59 3.92 -25.14 -39.02
N PHE A 60 3.91 -24.74 -37.77
CA PHE A 60 4.71 -25.35 -36.71
C PHE A 60 3.83 -25.74 -35.51
N PRO A 61 3.90 -26.99 -35.04
CA PRO A 61 3.08 -27.43 -33.92
C PRO A 61 3.52 -26.77 -32.59
N GLU A 62 2.58 -26.68 -31.64
CA GLU A 62 2.90 -26.38 -30.27
C GLU A 62 3.83 -27.43 -29.68
N MET A 63 4.91 -27.00 -28.99
CA MET A 63 5.93 -27.89 -28.45
C MET A 63 6.18 -27.64 -26.97
N MET A 64 6.84 -28.61 -26.31
CA MET A 64 7.31 -28.49 -24.92
C MET A 64 6.17 -28.09 -23.96
N ASN A 65 5.04 -28.81 -24.08
CA ASN A 65 3.84 -28.54 -23.25
C ASN A 65 3.32 -27.09 -23.34
N GLY A 66 3.49 -26.46 -24.51
CA GLY A 66 3.01 -25.12 -24.75
C GLY A 66 4.01 -23.98 -24.45
N ARG A 67 5.21 -24.29 -24.00
CA ARG A 67 6.24 -23.25 -23.76
C ARG A 67 6.70 -22.56 -25.05
N VAL A 68 6.55 -23.23 -26.21
CA VAL A 68 6.84 -22.65 -27.52
C VAL A 68 5.60 -22.76 -28.42
N LYS A 69 4.93 -21.64 -28.61
CA LYS A 69 3.72 -21.46 -29.44
C LYS A 69 3.84 -20.27 -30.37
N THR A 70 4.05 -19.10 -29.78
CA THR A 70 4.01 -17.79 -30.45
C THR A 70 5.39 -17.21 -30.69
N LEU A 71 6.46 -17.80 -30.14
CA LEU A 71 7.84 -17.40 -30.37
C LEU A 71 8.31 -17.90 -31.76
N HIS A 72 7.73 -17.31 -32.80
CA HIS A 72 7.96 -17.74 -34.19
C HIS A 72 8.12 -16.52 -35.11
N PRO A 73 9.02 -16.53 -36.11
CA PRO A 73 9.22 -15.45 -37.07
C PRO A 73 7.93 -14.99 -37.78
N MET A 74 7.01 -15.89 -38.08
CA MET A 74 5.73 -15.56 -38.71
C MET A 74 4.86 -14.66 -37.82
N VAL A 75 4.86 -14.90 -36.51
CA VAL A 75 4.10 -14.08 -35.54
C VAL A 75 4.82 -12.75 -35.30
N HIS A 76 6.10 -12.82 -34.93
CA HIS A 76 6.88 -11.61 -34.61
C HIS A 76 7.14 -10.73 -35.84
N GLY A 77 7.32 -11.29 -37.02
CA GLY A 77 7.40 -10.54 -38.28
C GLY A 77 6.09 -9.82 -38.56
N GLY A 78 4.93 -10.46 -38.36
CA GLY A 78 3.61 -9.84 -38.50
C GLY A 78 3.38 -8.66 -37.54
N LEU A 79 3.96 -8.71 -36.33
CA LEU A 79 3.89 -7.64 -35.34
C LEU A 79 4.93 -6.52 -35.55
N LEU A 80 6.15 -6.85 -35.97
CA LEU A 80 7.30 -5.93 -35.99
C LEU A 80 7.54 -5.24 -37.32
N ALA A 81 7.02 -5.77 -38.44
CA ALA A 81 7.28 -5.21 -39.75
C ALA A 81 6.72 -3.78 -39.89
N LEU A 82 7.56 -2.86 -40.35
CA LEU A 82 7.16 -1.51 -40.73
C LEU A 82 6.40 -1.59 -42.05
N ARG A 83 5.14 -1.16 -42.07
CA ARG A 83 4.22 -1.32 -43.19
C ARG A 83 4.52 -0.35 -44.38
N ASP A 84 5.24 0.73 -44.09
CA ASP A 84 5.68 1.75 -45.04
C ASP A 84 7.11 1.54 -45.58
N ASP A 85 7.85 0.58 -45.03
CA ASP A 85 9.19 0.21 -45.47
C ASP A 85 9.15 -0.84 -46.58
N ALA A 86 9.85 -0.57 -47.70
CA ALA A 86 9.83 -1.43 -48.88
C ALA A 86 10.54 -2.76 -48.68
N ASP A 87 11.64 -2.75 -47.94
CA ASP A 87 12.42 -3.97 -47.67
C ASP A 87 11.68 -4.90 -46.71
N HIS A 88 10.98 -4.30 -45.70
CA HIS A 88 10.13 -5.07 -44.79
C HIS A 88 8.96 -5.72 -45.55
N ARG A 89 8.30 -5.01 -46.46
CA ARG A 89 7.20 -5.56 -47.28
C ARG A 89 7.71 -6.68 -48.19
N ALA A 90 8.86 -6.52 -48.85
CA ALA A 90 9.47 -7.56 -49.68
C ALA A 90 9.83 -8.80 -48.84
N ALA A 91 10.36 -8.63 -47.66
CA ALA A 91 10.67 -9.75 -46.74
C ALA A 91 9.39 -10.49 -46.29
N MET A 92 8.32 -9.73 -45.92
CA MET A 92 7.03 -10.32 -45.56
C MET A 92 6.45 -11.16 -46.71
N GLU A 93 6.49 -10.65 -47.95
CA GLU A 93 6.00 -11.36 -49.12
C GLU A 93 6.84 -12.60 -49.41
N ALA A 94 8.17 -12.48 -49.41
CA ALA A 94 9.10 -13.60 -49.66
C ALA A 94 8.94 -14.77 -48.67
N HIS A 95 8.56 -14.46 -47.43
CA HIS A 95 8.41 -15.46 -46.36
C HIS A 95 6.94 -15.78 -46.01
N GLY A 96 5.96 -15.24 -46.73
CA GLY A 96 4.53 -15.45 -46.47
C GLY A 96 4.06 -14.93 -45.13
N ILE A 97 4.71 -13.87 -44.59
CA ILE A 97 4.36 -13.26 -43.31
C ILE A 97 3.22 -12.29 -43.55
N ALA A 98 2.09 -12.56 -42.93
CA ALA A 98 0.95 -11.66 -42.99
C ALA A 98 0.95 -10.68 -41.77
N PRO A 99 0.51 -9.41 -41.96
CA PRO A 99 0.47 -8.45 -40.87
C PRO A 99 -0.51 -8.86 -39.78
N ILE A 100 -0.17 -8.51 -38.52
CA ILE A 100 -1.05 -8.60 -37.35
C ILE A 100 -1.26 -7.16 -36.86
N ASP A 101 -2.50 -6.67 -36.89
CA ASP A 101 -2.84 -5.27 -36.67
C ASP A 101 -3.31 -5.00 -35.23
N LEU A 102 -3.78 -6.06 -34.57
CA LEU A 102 -4.22 -6.04 -33.18
C LEU A 102 -3.66 -7.25 -32.45
N LEU A 103 -3.05 -7.02 -31.30
CA LEU A 103 -2.65 -8.01 -30.34
C LEU A 103 -3.47 -7.81 -29.06
N VAL A 104 -4.16 -8.87 -28.60
CA VAL A 104 -4.86 -8.88 -27.30
C VAL A 104 -4.22 -9.98 -26.47
N VAL A 105 -3.49 -9.60 -25.43
CA VAL A 105 -2.75 -10.52 -24.57
C VAL A 105 -2.78 -10.03 -23.15
N ASN A 106 -3.37 -10.78 -22.24
CA ASN A 106 -3.09 -10.63 -20.81
C ASN A 106 -2.15 -11.77 -20.35
N LEU A 107 -1.30 -11.46 -19.38
CA LEU A 107 -0.26 -12.37 -18.92
C LEU A 107 -0.81 -13.46 -17.99
N TYR A 108 -0.05 -14.50 -17.77
CA TYR A 108 -0.35 -15.46 -16.71
C TYR A 108 -0.38 -14.77 -15.35
N PRO A 109 -1.26 -15.21 -14.42
CA PRO A 109 -1.48 -14.56 -13.13
C PRO A 109 -0.37 -14.88 -12.13
N PHE A 110 0.88 -14.51 -12.44
CA PHE A 110 2.05 -14.80 -11.61
C PHE A 110 1.91 -14.20 -10.21
N GLU A 111 1.51 -12.93 -10.13
CA GLU A 111 1.35 -12.21 -8.87
C GLU A 111 0.31 -12.89 -7.97
N GLU A 112 -0.82 -13.33 -8.54
CA GLU A 112 -1.87 -14.05 -7.81
C GLU A 112 -1.40 -15.44 -7.38
N THR A 113 -0.68 -16.14 -8.24
CA THR A 113 -0.12 -17.47 -7.95
C THR A 113 0.82 -17.41 -6.75
N VAL A 114 1.70 -16.43 -6.71
CA VAL A 114 2.61 -16.21 -5.58
C VAL A 114 1.84 -15.80 -4.32
N ALA A 115 0.86 -14.91 -4.45
CA ALA A 115 0.04 -14.43 -3.32
C ALA A 115 -0.80 -15.56 -2.67
N GLN A 116 -1.12 -16.62 -3.43
CA GLN A 116 -1.80 -17.83 -2.94
C GLN A 116 -0.84 -18.82 -2.26
N GLY A 117 0.45 -18.52 -2.19
CA GLY A 117 1.44 -19.36 -1.52
C GLY A 117 1.89 -20.57 -2.34
N ALA A 118 1.90 -20.46 -3.67
CA ALA A 118 2.42 -21.49 -4.55
C ALA A 118 3.90 -21.80 -4.25
N ASP A 119 4.30 -23.05 -4.43
CA ASP A 119 5.70 -23.45 -4.34
C ASP A 119 6.54 -22.87 -5.51
N ASP A 120 7.86 -22.90 -5.36
CA ASP A 120 8.80 -22.33 -6.34
C ASP A 120 8.61 -22.91 -7.74
N ALA A 121 8.35 -24.22 -7.85
CA ALA A 121 8.18 -24.88 -9.13
C ALA A 121 6.91 -24.38 -9.84
N THR A 122 5.82 -24.26 -9.11
CA THR A 122 4.55 -23.71 -9.61
C THR A 122 4.69 -22.24 -9.97
N ALA A 123 5.36 -21.44 -9.15
CA ALA A 123 5.60 -20.03 -9.43
C ALA A 123 6.44 -19.85 -10.71
N ILE A 124 7.53 -20.62 -10.86
CA ILE A 124 8.39 -20.58 -12.05
C ILE A 124 7.61 -20.98 -13.31
N GLU A 125 6.75 -22.01 -13.25
CA GLU A 125 5.95 -22.44 -14.42
C GLU A 125 4.91 -21.40 -14.84
N ASN A 126 4.49 -20.52 -13.93
CA ASN A 126 3.59 -19.39 -14.22
C ASN A 126 4.31 -18.12 -14.71
N ILE A 127 5.63 -18.18 -14.96
CA ILE A 127 6.34 -17.07 -15.62
C ILE A 127 6.05 -17.11 -17.11
N ASP A 128 5.31 -16.11 -17.61
CA ASP A 128 4.97 -15.98 -19.03
C ASP A 128 6.16 -15.46 -19.83
N ILE A 129 6.56 -16.18 -20.87
CA ILE A 129 7.63 -15.77 -21.78
C ILE A 129 7.06 -15.24 -23.10
N GLY A 130 6.08 -15.93 -23.67
CA GLY A 130 5.53 -15.62 -24.98
C GLY A 130 4.70 -14.35 -24.99
N GLY A 131 3.91 -14.13 -23.94
CA GLY A 131 3.08 -12.94 -23.76
C GLY A 131 3.91 -11.66 -23.75
N PRO A 132 4.87 -11.49 -22.83
CA PRO A 132 5.74 -10.31 -22.81
C PRO A 132 6.50 -10.08 -24.10
N ALA A 133 6.96 -11.13 -24.77
CA ALA A 133 7.66 -11.02 -26.06
C ALA A 133 6.76 -10.40 -27.14
N MET A 134 5.52 -10.90 -27.29
CA MET A 134 4.55 -10.36 -28.25
C MET A 134 4.11 -8.95 -27.89
N ILE A 135 3.82 -8.67 -26.60
CA ILE A 135 3.42 -7.36 -26.10
C ILE A 135 4.49 -6.32 -26.46
N ARG A 136 5.75 -6.60 -26.17
CA ARG A 136 6.86 -5.70 -26.45
C ARG A 136 7.08 -5.48 -27.95
N ALA A 137 6.88 -6.54 -28.76
CA ALA A 137 6.96 -6.44 -30.23
C ALA A 137 5.87 -5.51 -30.78
N ALA A 138 4.61 -5.75 -30.40
CA ALA A 138 3.48 -4.92 -30.83
C ALA A 138 3.60 -3.46 -30.33
N ALA A 139 3.93 -3.26 -29.05
CA ALA A 139 4.12 -1.92 -28.48
C ALA A 139 5.25 -1.14 -29.15
N LYS A 140 6.36 -1.78 -29.50
CA LYS A 140 7.43 -1.14 -30.28
C LYS A 140 6.94 -0.65 -31.64
N ASN A 141 6.04 -1.40 -32.28
CA ASN A 141 5.50 -1.11 -33.59
C ASN A 141 4.12 -0.42 -33.54
N HIS A 142 3.84 0.36 -32.50
CA HIS A 142 2.55 1.07 -32.33
C HIS A 142 2.21 2.06 -33.46
N ALA A 143 3.15 2.34 -34.35
CA ALA A 143 2.83 3.07 -35.57
C ALA A 143 1.77 2.32 -36.42
N PHE A 144 1.71 1.00 -36.33
CA PHE A 144 0.86 0.14 -37.15
C PHE A 144 0.03 -0.87 -36.37
N VAL A 145 0.39 -1.16 -35.11
CA VAL A 145 -0.17 -2.26 -34.33
C VAL A 145 -0.81 -1.74 -33.05
N ASN A 146 -2.01 -2.23 -32.78
CA ASN A 146 -2.69 -2.03 -31.51
C ASN A 146 -2.27 -3.16 -30.55
N VAL A 147 -2.00 -2.82 -29.30
CA VAL A 147 -1.65 -3.81 -28.26
C VAL A 147 -2.52 -3.59 -27.02
N VAL A 148 -3.41 -4.52 -26.76
CA VAL A 148 -4.35 -4.48 -25.63
C VAL A 148 -3.90 -5.54 -24.62
N VAL A 149 -3.68 -5.11 -23.38
CA VAL A 149 -3.18 -5.97 -22.29
C VAL A 149 -4.16 -6.07 -21.13
N ASP A 150 -5.12 -5.17 -21.06
CA ASP A 150 -6.12 -5.11 -19.99
C ASP A 150 -7.55 -5.17 -20.55
N VAL A 151 -8.46 -5.79 -19.80
CA VAL A 151 -9.88 -5.93 -20.17
C VAL A 151 -10.58 -4.56 -20.29
N GLU A 152 -10.14 -3.59 -19.49
CA GLU A 152 -10.65 -2.22 -19.48
C GLU A 152 -10.46 -1.50 -20.83
N ASP A 153 -9.50 -1.93 -21.64
CA ASP A 153 -9.25 -1.34 -22.97
C ASP A 153 -10.12 -1.95 -24.09
N TYR A 154 -10.93 -2.99 -23.81
CA TYR A 154 -11.80 -3.61 -24.83
C TYR A 154 -12.87 -2.64 -25.34
N ALA A 155 -13.60 -2.00 -24.44
CA ALA A 155 -14.65 -1.05 -24.82
C ALA A 155 -14.06 0.21 -25.51
N PRO A 156 -12.98 0.83 -25.01
CA PRO A 156 -12.27 1.90 -25.72
C PRO A 156 -11.79 1.51 -27.13
N LEU A 157 -11.26 0.28 -27.31
CA LEU A 157 -10.85 -0.22 -28.62
C LEU A 157 -12.03 -0.28 -29.60
N LEU A 158 -13.16 -0.87 -29.16
CA LEU A 158 -14.35 -0.99 -30.02
C LEU A 158 -14.92 0.40 -30.39
N ALA A 159 -14.95 1.33 -29.44
CA ALA A 159 -15.39 2.70 -29.69
C ALA A 159 -14.47 3.42 -30.70
N GLU A 160 -13.16 3.22 -30.61
CA GLU A 160 -12.18 3.79 -31.55
C GLU A 160 -12.37 3.22 -32.97
N LEU A 161 -12.58 1.91 -33.11
CA LEU A 161 -12.86 1.26 -34.38
C LEU A 161 -14.17 1.76 -35.02
N ASP A 162 -15.21 1.99 -34.21
CA ASP A 162 -16.49 2.52 -34.69
C ASP A 162 -16.36 3.97 -35.15
N ALA A 163 -15.63 4.80 -34.39
CA ALA A 163 -15.40 6.20 -34.73
C ALA A 163 -14.60 6.40 -36.03
N HIS A 164 -13.75 5.44 -36.40
CA HIS A 164 -12.83 5.54 -37.51
C HIS A 164 -13.03 4.47 -38.62
N GLY A 165 -14.22 3.85 -38.68
CA GLY A 165 -14.56 2.89 -39.73
C GLY A 165 -13.63 1.68 -39.81
N GLY A 166 -13.32 1.05 -38.66
CA GLY A 166 -12.45 -0.13 -38.53
C GLY A 166 -10.96 0.22 -38.46
N GLN A 167 -10.62 1.47 -38.20
CA GLN A 167 -9.24 1.94 -38.03
C GLN A 167 -9.05 2.51 -36.64
N THR A 168 -7.79 2.72 -36.26
CA THR A 168 -7.42 3.36 -34.98
C THR A 168 -6.47 4.53 -35.22
N SER A 169 -6.60 5.57 -34.40
CA SER A 169 -5.71 6.74 -34.45
C SER A 169 -4.32 6.43 -33.88
N TYR A 170 -3.30 7.16 -34.33
CA TYR A 170 -1.95 7.04 -33.78
C TYR A 170 -1.89 7.34 -32.28
N ALA A 171 -2.63 8.34 -31.82
CA ALA A 171 -2.71 8.71 -30.41
C ALA A 171 -3.28 7.56 -29.56
N PHE A 172 -4.30 6.86 -30.08
CA PHE A 172 -4.87 5.68 -29.40
C PHE A 172 -3.84 4.56 -29.28
N ARG A 173 -3.15 4.20 -30.37
CA ARG A 173 -2.11 3.16 -30.39
C ARG A 173 -0.94 3.51 -29.47
N GLN A 174 -0.54 4.78 -29.43
CA GLN A 174 0.53 5.26 -28.55
C GLN A 174 0.15 5.10 -27.06
N ARG A 175 -1.11 5.39 -26.71
CA ARG A 175 -1.63 5.17 -25.36
C ARG A 175 -1.61 3.68 -24.98
N LEU A 176 -2.08 2.81 -25.86
CA LEU A 176 -2.03 1.36 -25.64
C LEU A 176 -0.59 0.84 -25.46
N ALA A 177 0.35 1.35 -26.27
CA ALA A 177 1.76 0.98 -26.16
C ALA A 177 2.38 1.41 -24.81
N LEU A 178 2.00 2.57 -24.28
CA LEU A 178 2.40 3.01 -22.95
C LEU A 178 1.89 2.03 -21.87
N THR A 179 0.60 1.66 -21.91
CA THR A 179 0.00 0.68 -21.00
C THR A 179 0.71 -0.68 -21.11
N ALA A 180 0.98 -1.15 -22.31
CA ALA A 180 1.65 -2.41 -22.58
C ALA A 180 3.08 -2.47 -22.00
N TYR A 181 3.88 -1.43 -22.18
CA TYR A 181 5.20 -1.37 -21.54
C TYR A 181 5.11 -1.26 -20.03
N GLY A 182 4.13 -0.52 -19.49
CA GLY A 182 3.86 -0.46 -18.06
C GLY A 182 3.53 -1.85 -17.49
N ARG A 183 2.66 -2.61 -18.17
CA ARG A 183 2.27 -3.98 -17.74
C ARG A 183 3.47 -4.93 -17.71
N THR A 184 4.28 -4.96 -18.78
CA THR A 184 5.46 -5.85 -18.81
C THR A 184 6.50 -5.44 -17.77
N ALA A 185 6.70 -4.13 -17.53
CA ALA A 185 7.63 -3.65 -16.51
C ALA A 185 7.18 -4.02 -15.09
N ALA A 186 5.88 -3.87 -14.79
CA ALA A 186 5.31 -4.26 -13.48
C ALA A 186 5.39 -5.78 -13.28
N TYR A 187 5.12 -6.55 -14.33
CA TYR A 187 5.24 -8.00 -14.32
C TYR A 187 6.68 -8.47 -14.01
N ASP A 188 7.66 -7.94 -14.72
CA ASP A 188 9.08 -8.26 -14.48
C ASP A 188 9.53 -7.77 -13.09
N ALA A 189 8.96 -6.68 -12.58
CA ALA A 189 9.21 -6.21 -11.22
C ALA A 189 8.70 -7.23 -10.18
N ALA A 190 7.50 -7.78 -10.36
CA ALA A 190 6.95 -8.81 -9.49
C ALA A 190 7.82 -10.09 -9.50
N VAL A 191 8.17 -10.60 -10.69
CA VAL A 191 9.03 -11.77 -10.86
C VAL A 191 10.40 -11.57 -10.19
N SER A 192 11.06 -10.44 -10.46
CA SER A 192 12.40 -10.17 -9.90
C SER A 192 12.39 -9.96 -8.39
N THR A 193 11.30 -9.39 -7.85
CA THR A 193 11.12 -9.22 -6.40
C THR A 193 10.93 -10.57 -5.72
N TRP A 194 10.03 -11.41 -6.24
CA TRP A 194 9.81 -12.75 -5.74
C TRP A 194 11.11 -13.59 -5.76
N MET A 195 11.87 -13.57 -6.88
CA MET A 195 13.14 -14.29 -6.98
C MET A 195 14.17 -13.83 -5.94
N ALA A 196 14.26 -12.52 -5.68
CA ALA A 196 15.16 -11.99 -4.66
C ALA A 196 14.76 -12.46 -3.25
N GLU A 197 13.46 -12.48 -2.95
CA GLU A 197 12.94 -12.97 -1.67
C GLU A 197 13.15 -14.47 -1.47
N ALA A 198 12.86 -15.28 -2.48
CA ALA A 198 13.10 -16.74 -2.47
C ALA A 198 14.59 -17.08 -2.25
N GLN A 199 15.51 -16.22 -2.69
CA GLN A 199 16.95 -16.38 -2.49
C GLN A 199 17.50 -15.70 -1.23
N GLY A 200 16.67 -15.00 -0.46
CA GLY A 200 17.12 -14.22 0.69
C GLY A 200 18.02 -13.02 0.32
N GLU A 201 17.95 -12.53 -0.93
CA GLU A 201 18.78 -11.42 -1.41
C GLU A 201 18.14 -10.08 -1.02
N ALA A 202 18.65 -9.48 0.05
CA ALA A 202 18.12 -8.23 0.58
C ALA A 202 18.44 -7.02 -0.32
N ALA A 203 19.57 -7.01 -1.03
CA ALA A 203 20.06 -5.88 -1.83
C ALA A 203 20.45 -6.32 -3.26
N PRO A 204 19.51 -6.78 -4.09
CA PRO A 204 19.83 -7.20 -5.45
C PRO A 204 20.44 -6.07 -6.26
N ARG A 205 21.32 -6.42 -7.19
CA ARG A 205 22.05 -5.45 -8.02
C ARG A 205 21.13 -4.45 -8.75
N ARG A 206 19.90 -4.86 -9.06
CA ARG A 206 18.85 -4.01 -9.64
C ARG A 206 17.57 -4.23 -8.85
N ARG A 207 16.96 -3.14 -8.42
CA ARG A 207 15.67 -3.15 -7.71
C ARG A 207 14.62 -2.49 -8.59
N THR A 208 13.50 -3.15 -8.74
CA THR A 208 12.34 -2.68 -9.51
C THR A 208 11.13 -2.56 -8.62
N PHE A 209 10.21 -1.66 -8.99
CA PHE A 209 8.92 -1.46 -8.33
C PHE A 209 7.85 -1.38 -9.39
N GLY A 210 6.76 -2.09 -9.20
CA GLY A 210 5.59 -2.05 -10.07
C GLY A 210 4.36 -1.62 -9.25
N GLY A 211 3.37 -1.06 -9.92
CA GLY A 211 2.10 -0.73 -9.29
C GLY A 211 1.02 -0.48 -10.33
N THR A 212 -0.21 -0.86 -9.97
CA THR A 212 -1.41 -0.63 -10.78
C THR A 212 -2.13 0.62 -10.30
N LEU A 213 -2.49 1.52 -11.23
CA LEU A 213 -3.24 2.74 -10.92
C LEU A 213 -4.64 2.40 -10.40
N VAL A 214 -4.96 2.87 -9.21
CA VAL A 214 -6.30 2.77 -8.63
C VAL A 214 -7.07 4.06 -8.82
N GLN A 215 -6.40 5.20 -8.59
CA GLN A 215 -7.07 6.49 -8.62
C GLN A 215 -6.10 7.61 -8.99
N THR A 216 -6.50 8.47 -9.94
CA THR A 216 -5.88 9.80 -10.09
C THR A 216 -6.44 10.70 -9.00
N LEU A 217 -5.57 11.26 -8.18
CA LEU A 217 -5.95 12.12 -7.08
C LEU A 217 -6.14 13.57 -7.56
N ARG A 218 -6.98 14.31 -6.87
CA ARG A 218 -7.25 15.70 -7.22
C ARG A 218 -5.98 16.57 -7.21
N TYR A 219 -5.09 16.32 -6.25
CA TYR A 219 -3.76 16.91 -6.09
C TYR A 219 -2.98 16.12 -5.03
N GLY A 220 -1.69 16.39 -4.88
CA GLY A 220 -0.82 15.77 -3.87
C GLY A 220 -1.01 16.37 -2.47
N GLU A 221 0.08 16.51 -1.72
CA GLU A 221 0.02 17.22 -0.43
C GLU A 221 -0.48 18.66 -0.59
N ASN A 222 -0.10 19.28 -1.71
CA ASN A 222 -0.46 20.66 -2.02
C ASN A 222 -1.20 20.77 -3.36
N PRO A 223 -2.08 21.79 -3.53
CA PRO A 223 -2.95 21.93 -4.70
C PRO A 223 -2.25 22.01 -6.05
N HIS A 224 -1.00 22.43 -6.10
CA HIS A 224 -0.20 22.55 -7.32
C HIS A 224 0.51 21.25 -7.74
N GLN A 225 0.46 20.21 -6.91
CA GLN A 225 1.13 18.93 -7.15
C GLN A 225 0.16 17.92 -7.78
N GLY A 226 0.51 17.35 -8.93
CA GLY A 226 -0.19 16.19 -9.47
C GLY A 226 0.07 14.96 -8.61
N ALA A 227 -0.93 14.09 -8.46
CA ALA A 227 -0.80 12.86 -7.68
C ALA A 227 -1.71 11.74 -8.20
N ALA A 228 -1.30 10.52 -7.92
CA ALA A 228 -2.06 9.31 -8.21
C ALA A 228 -1.77 8.26 -7.14
N PHE A 229 -2.72 7.36 -6.94
CA PHE A 229 -2.61 6.24 -6.01
C PHE A 229 -2.45 4.94 -6.80
N TYR A 230 -1.39 4.21 -6.48
CA TYR A 230 -1.08 2.90 -7.06
C TYR A 230 -1.05 1.84 -5.98
N VAL A 231 -1.43 0.61 -6.33
CA VAL A 231 -1.30 -0.58 -5.49
C VAL A 231 -0.27 -1.53 -6.07
N ASP A 232 0.44 -2.24 -5.20
CA ASP A 232 1.50 -3.19 -5.56
C ASP A 232 1.01 -4.64 -5.69
N GLY A 233 -0.30 -4.87 -5.50
CA GLY A 233 -0.91 -6.20 -5.55
C GLY A 233 -0.74 -7.02 -4.27
N ALA A 234 -0.13 -6.48 -3.23
CA ALA A 234 0.01 -7.20 -1.96
C ALA A 234 -1.37 -7.42 -1.30
N ASN A 235 -1.66 -8.68 -0.96
CA ASN A 235 -2.86 -9.04 -0.20
C ASN A 235 -2.58 -8.84 1.31
N ARG A 236 -2.71 -7.60 1.77
CA ARG A 236 -2.53 -7.20 3.17
C ARG A 236 -3.64 -6.21 3.55
N PRO A 237 -4.39 -6.45 4.65
CA PRO A 237 -5.33 -5.45 5.14
C PRO A 237 -4.65 -4.09 5.34
N GLY A 238 -5.25 -3.02 4.83
CA GLY A 238 -4.71 -1.67 4.91
C GLY A 238 -5.50 -0.68 4.06
N VAL A 239 -5.05 0.57 4.00
CA VAL A 239 -5.74 1.61 3.23
C VAL A 239 -5.85 1.29 1.74
N ALA A 240 -4.87 0.54 1.20
CA ALA A 240 -4.82 0.16 -0.21
C ALA A 240 -5.84 -0.92 -0.59
N THR A 241 -6.20 -1.78 0.35
CA THR A 241 -7.12 -2.91 0.15
C THR A 241 -8.49 -2.68 0.81
N ALA A 242 -8.63 -1.59 1.59
CA ALA A 242 -9.87 -1.27 2.28
C ALA A 242 -11.00 -0.93 1.30
N ARG A 243 -12.19 -1.43 1.60
CA ARG A 243 -13.42 -1.05 0.91
C ARG A 243 -13.95 0.27 1.48
N GLN A 244 -13.95 1.32 0.67
CA GLN A 244 -14.60 2.57 1.06
C GLN A 244 -16.11 2.42 0.92
N VAL A 245 -16.85 2.42 2.05
CA VAL A 245 -18.30 2.18 2.06
C VAL A 245 -19.11 3.46 2.02
N GLN A 246 -18.48 4.60 2.31
CA GLN A 246 -19.14 5.90 2.18
C GLN A 246 -18.13 7.06 2.07
N GLY A 247 -18.65 8.25 1.73
CA GLY A 247 -17.94 9.51 1.67
C GLY A 247 -17.40 9.83 0.28
N LYS A 248 -16.71 10.98 0.18
CA LYS A 248 -16.03 11.42 -1.05
C LYS A 248 -14.76 10.62 -1.27
N ALA A 249 -14.24 10.64 -2.49
CA ALA A 249 -12.92 10.09 -2.80
C ALA A 249 -11.84 10.58 -1.80
N LEU A 250 -10.91 9.70 -1.48
CA LEU A 250 -9.78 10.01 -0.61
C LEU A 250 -8.84 10.99 -1.29
N SER A 251 -8.29 11.93 -0.53
CA SER A 251 -7.17 12.77 -0.94
C SER A 251 -5.84 12.08 -0.64
N TYR A 252 -4.75 12.61 -1.20
CA TYR A 252 -3.39 12.18 -0.87
C TYR A 252 -3.15 12.17 0.65
N ASN A 253 -3.49 13.26 1.34
CA ASN A 253 -3.32 13.37 2.78
C ASN A 253 -4.22 12.40 3.56
N ASN A 254 -5.46 12.16 3.07
CA ASN A 254 -6.32 11.15 3.71
C ASN A 254 -5.69 9.76 3.63
N ILE A 255 -5.15 9.35 2.46
CA ILE A 255 -4.50 8.04 2.30
C ILE A 255 -3.30 7.92 3.22
N ASN A 256 -2.40 8.91 3.22
CA ASN A 256 -1.20 8.92 4.05
C ASN A 256 -1.50 8.86 5.56
N ASP A 257 -2.45 9.67 6.02
CA ASP A 257 -2.80 9.72 7.43
C ASP A 257 -3.61 8.49 7.86
N THR A 258 -4.45 7.93 6.97
CA THR A 258 -5.20 6.69 7.23
C THR A 258 -4.26 5.49 7.33
N ASP A 259 -3.23 5.41 6.48
CA ASP A 259 -2.21 4.39 6.58
C ASP A 259 -1.49 4.44 7.93
N ALA A 260 -1.05 5.63 8.36
CA ALA A 260 -0.42 5.82 9.66
C ALA A 260 -1.33 5.42 10.83
N ALA A 261 -2.64 5.71 10.73
CA ALA A 261 -3.62 5.37 11.76
C ALA A 261 -3.84 3.86 11.86
N PHE A 262 -4.00 3.22 10.71
CA PHE A 262 -4.25 1.79 10.64
C PHE A 262 -3.03 0.96 11.05
N GLU A 263 -1.83 1.38 10.64
CA GLU A 263 -0.58 0.74 11.07
C GLU A 263 -0.39 0.80 12.58
N LEU A 264 -0.67 1.94 13.22
CA LEU A 264 -0.58 2.06 14.68
C LEU A 264 -1.61 1.17 15.38
N VAL A 265 -2.88 1.21 14.97
CA VAL A 265 -3.93 0.44 15.66
C VAL A 265 -3.78 -1.07 15.43
N SER A 266 -3.14 -1.48 14.33
CA SER A 266 -2.84 -2.90 14.04
C SER A 266 -1.79 -3.51 14.98
N GLU A 267 -0.98 -2.69 15.67
CA GLU A 267 -0.07 -3.16 16.74
C GLU A 267 -0.81 -3.56 18.03
N MET A 268 -2.07 -3.16 18.15
CA MET A 268 -2.88 -3.36 19.36
C MET A 268 -3.77 -4.59 19.18
N ASP A 269 -3.37 -5.72 19.78
CA ASP A 269 -4.08 -6.98 19.64
C ASP A 269 -5.54 -6.84 20.13
N PRO A 270 -6.56 -7.19 19.32
CA PRO A 270 -7.96 -7.17 19.74
C PRO A 270 -8.26 -8.08 20.95
N VAL A 271 -7.43 -9.08 21.21
CA VAL A 271 -7.56 -9.98 22.38
C VAL A 271 -7.30 -9.22 23.68
N ASP A 272 -6.44 -8.20 23.65
CA ASP A 272 -6.16 -7.34 24.80
C ASP A 272 -7.25 -6.28 25.04
N GLY A 273 -8.27 -6.24 24.19
CA GLY A 273 -9.41 -5.35 24.28
C GLY A 273 -9.49 -4.32 23.16
N PRO A 274 -10.57 -3.49 23.18
CA PRO A 274 -10.76 -2.42 22.21
C PRO A 274 -9.67 -1.35 22.29
N ALA A 275 -9.19 -0.91 21.12
CA ALA A 275 -8.21 0.16 21.01
C ALA A 275 -8.61 1.16 19.91
N CYS A 276 -8.18 2.41 20.10
CA CYS A 276 -8.39 3.52 19.18
C CYS A 276 -7.10 4.29 18.99
N ALA A 277 -6.82 4.70 17.75
CA ALA A 277 -5.77 5.65 17.40
C ALA A 277 -6.37 6.83 16.61
N ILE A 278 -5.98 8.06 16.99
CA ILE A 278 -6.38 9.29 16.29
C ILE A 278 -5.13 9.93 15.72
N ILE A 279 -5.10 10.09 14.41
CA ILE A 279 -3.93 10.59 13.68
C ILE A 279 -4.25 11.91 12.98
N LYS A 280 -3.28 12.81 12.95
CA LYS A 280 -3.27 13.99 12.10
C LYS A 280 -1.85 14.27 11.63
N HIS A 281 -1.71 14.51 10.30
CA HIS A 281 -0.39 14.73 9.68
C HIS A 281 0.61 13.59 9.98
N ALA A 282 0.11 12.36 9.87
CA ALA A 282 0.83 11.11 10.11
C ALA A 282 1.48 10.98 11.51
N ASN A 283 0.97 11.71 12.52
CA ASN A 283 1.37 11.58 13.92
C ASN A 283 0.14 11.35 14.81
N PRO A 284 0.26 10.57 15.89
CA PRO A 284 -0.82 10.41 16.85
C PRO A 284 -1.15 11.71 17.58
N CYS A 285 -2.41 12.13 17.53
CA CYS A 285 -3.00 13.07 18.48
C CYS A 285 -3.27 12.37 19.81
N GLY A 286 -3.64 11.09 19.73
CA GLY A 286 -3.84 10.24 20.86
C GLY A 286 -4.07 8.78 20.45
N ALA A 287 -3.78 7.87 21.37
CA ALA A 287 -4.06 6.45 21.24
C ALA A 287 -4.42 5.89 22.62
N ALA A 288 -5.36 4.96 22.66
CA ALA A 288 -5.76 4.34 23.94
C ALA A 288 -6.32 2.93 23.73
N ARG A 289 -6.18 2.11 24.78
CA ARG A 289 -6.95 0.89 25.04
C ARG A 289 -8.08 1.24 26.03
N GLY A 290 -9.17 0.48 26.00
CA GLY A 290 -10.28 0.73 26.94
C GLY A 290 -11.10 -0.52 27.22
N ALA A 291 -11.91 -0.48 28.26
CA ALA A 291 -12.86 -1.54 28.60
C ALA A 291 -14.01 -1.67 27.57
N SER A 292 -14.19 -0.65 26.74
CA SER A 292 -15.10 -0.64 25.59
C SER A 292 -14.52 0.24 24.50
N GLN A 293 -15.02 0.09 23.26
CA GLN A 293 -14.54 0.87 22.12
C GLN A 293 -14.77 2.38 22.31
N ILE A 294 -15.92 2.76 22.88
CA ILE A 294 -16.23 4.17 23.18
C ILE A 294 -15.30 4.73 24.28
N ALA A 295 -14.91 3.91 25.27
CA ALA A 295 -13.96 4.32 26.31
C ALA A 295 -12.56 4.54 25.72
N ALA A 296 -12.09 3.62 24.85
CA ALA A 296 -10.83 3.76 24.12
C ALA A 296 -10.84 5.04 23.23
N TYR A 297 -11.93 5.29 22.51
CA TYR A 297 -12.06 6.49 21.69
C TYR A 297 -11.98 7.77 22.52
N LYS A 298 -12.75 7.86 23.62
CA LYS A 298 -12.75 9.04 24.49
C LYS A 298 -11.39 9.30 25.10
N ALA A 299 -10.73 8.26 25.61
CA ALA A 299 -9.39 8.37 26.19
C ALA A 299 -8.35 8.83 25.16
N ALA A 300 -8.38 8.28 23.94
CA ALA A 300 -7.53 8.74 22.84
C ALA A 300 -7.81 10.20 22.45
N PHE A 301 -9.07 10.58 22.39
CA PHE A 301 -9.50 11.95 22.05
C PHE A 301 -9.09 12.97 23.10
N ASP A 302 -9.15 12.61 24.37
CA ASP A 302 -8.80 13.47 25.52
C ASP A 302 -7.30 13.74 25.65
N CYS A 303 -6.44 13.07 24.89
CA CYS A 303 -5.01 13.37 24.81
C CYS A 303 -4.75 14.75 24.15
N ASP A 304 -5.45 15.05 23.05
CA ASP A 304 -5.32 16.33 22.32
C ASP A 304 -6.56 16.57 21.46
N ARG A 305 -7.65 17.03 22.07
CA ARG A 305 -8.92 17.33 21.39
C ARG A 305 -8.79 18.36 20.28
N THR A 306 -7.87 19.33 20.46
CA THR A 306 -7.64 20.41 19.50
C THR A 306 -7.06 19.87 18.20
N SER A 307 -6.04 19.00 18.29
CA SER A 307 -5.41 18.39 17.11
C SER A 307 -6.29 17.31 16.48
N ALA A 308 -7.09 16.60 17.26
CA ALA A 308 -7.96 15.53 16.78
C ALA A 308 -9.08 16.00 15.83
N PHE A 309 -9.46 17.28 15.90
CA PHE A 309 -10.44 17.88 15.00
C PHE A 309 -9.97 17.78 13.52
N GLY A 310 -10.78 17.12 12.67
CA GLY A 310 -10.45 16.86 11.28
C GLY A 310 -9.36 15.80 11.09
N GLY A 311 -9.10 14.97 12.10
CA GLY A 311 -8.17 13.86 12.05
C GLY A 311 -8.78 12.58 11.46
N ILE A 312 -7.97 11.54 11.50
CA ILE A 312 -8.31 10.16 11.09
C ILE A 312 -8.44 9.31 12.35
N ILE A 313 -9.47 8.48 12.42
CA ILE A 313 -9.73 7.60 13.56
C ILE A 313 -9.64 6.16 13.09
N ALA A 314 -8.84 5.34 13.78
CA ALA A 314 -8.69 3.92 13.51
C ALA A 314 -9.05 3.07 14.74
N PHE A 315 -9.65 1.91 14.48
CA PHE A 315 -10.02 0.94 15.52
C PHE A 315 -9.44 -0.44 15.19
N ASN A 316 -9.08 -1.19 16.23
CA ASN A 316 -8.63 -2.58 16.11
C ASN A 316 -9.79 -3.60 16.09
N GLN A 317 -11.02 -3.18 16.31
CA GLN A 317 -12.23 -4.00 16.30
C GLN A 317 -13.30 -3.34 15.42
N PRO A 318 -14.33 -4.10 14.96
CA PRO A 318 -15.43 -3.55 14.18
C PRO A 318 -16.11 -2.38 14.88
N LEU A 319 -16.44 -1.32 14.11
CA LEU A 319 -17.04 -0.10 14.65
C LEU A 319 -18.42 -0.35 15.23
N GLU A 320 -18.64 0.04 16.48
CA GLU A 320 -19.89 -0.07 17.22
C GLU A 320 -20.74 1.19 17.08
N ALA A 321 -22.08 1.02 17.21
CA ALA A 321 -23.05 2.12 17.12
C ALA A 321 -22.79 3.25 18.11
N ALA A 322 -22.55 2.92 19.39
CA ALA A 322 -22.31 3.93 20.43
C ALA A 322 -21.08 4.78 20.16
N THR A 323 -20.01 4.17 19.61
CA THR A 323 -18.80 4.88 19.21
C THR A 323 -19.05 5.74 17.97
N ALA A 324 -19.81 5.23 17.00
CA ALA A 324 -20.18 5.99 15.81
C ALA A 324 -21.03 7.22 16.14
N GLU A 325 -21.94 7.16 17.11
CA GLU A 325 -22.73 8.29 17.57
C GLU A 325 -21.82 9.42 18.14
N GLU A 326 -20.85 9.05 18.97
CA GLU A 326 -19.91 10.01 19.56
C GLU A 326 -19.05 10.69 18.49
N ILE A 327 -18.48 9.89 17.56
CA ILE A 327 -17.68 10.41 16.44
C ILE A 327 -18.51 11.32 15.53
N ALA A 328 -19.78 11.00 15.33
CA ALA A 328 -20.68 11.83 14.50
C ALA A 328 -20.90 13.24 15.07
N GLY A 329 -20.60 13.48 16.33
CA GLY A 329 -20.64 14.80 16.98
C GLY A 329 -19.48 15.73 16.58
N ILE A 330 -18.41 15.20 15.98
CA ILE A 330 -17.16 15.91 15.71
C ILE A 330 -16.85 15.85 14.21
N PHE A 331 -16.17 16.88 13.70
CA PHE A 331 -15.64 16.83 12.34
C PHE A 331 -14.48 15.84 12.25
N THR A 332 -14.68 14.76 11.50
CA THR A 332 -13.72 13.68 11.24
C THR A 332 -13.60 13.48 9.74
N GLU A 333 -12.39 13.36 9.21
CA GLU A 333 -12.14 13.15 7.77
C GLU A 333 -12.38 11.70 7.36
N VAL A 334 -11.77 10.75 8.09
CA VAL A 334 -11.83 9.31 7.79
C VAL A 334 -11.95 8.51 9.07
N VAL A 335 -12.74 7.45 9.03
CA VAL A 335 -12.72 6.36 10.01
C VAL A 335 -12.33 5.07 9.29
N ILE A 336 -11.42 4.29 9.88
CA ILE A 336 -10.98 2.99 9.37
C ILE A 336 -11.09 1.93 10.46
N ALA A 337 -11.66 0.78 10.12
CA ALA A 337 -11.85 -0.33 11.06
C ALA A 337 -11.90 -1.67 10.32
N PRO A 338 -11.70 -2.82 11.02
CA PRO A 338 -11.86 -4.16 10.43
C PRO A 338 -13.26 -4.43 9.89
N GLY A 339 -14.27 -3.79 10.45
CA GLY A 339 -15.68 -3.92 10.09
C GLY A 339 -16.52 -2.83 10.74
N ALA A 340 -17.85 -2.90 10.61
CA ALA A 340 -18.80 -2.02 11.30
C ALA A 340 -20.16 -2.72 11.46
N SER A 341 -20.88 -2.40 12.54
CA SER A 341 -22.27 -2.84 12.70
C SER A 341 -23.19 -2.10 11.73
N ASP A 342 -24.35 -2.70 11.39
CA ASP A 342 -25.34 -2.08 10.51
C ASP A 342 -25.85 -0.76 11.11
N GLU A 343 -25.98 -0.69 12.43
CA GLU A 343 -26.39 0.52 13.14
C GLU A 343 -25.32 1.62 13.00
N ALA A 344 -24.05 1.29 13.13
CA ALA A 344 -22.94 2.25 12.92
C ALA A 344 -22.92 2.78 11.49
N LEU A 345 -23.12 1.91 10.50
CA LEU A 345 -23.29 2.31 9.09
C LEU A 345 -24.46 3.28 8.92
N GLY A 346 -25.62 2.99 9.54
CA GLY A 346 -26.80 3.86 9.51
C GLY A 346 -26.58 5.24 10.15
N ILE A 347 -25.79 5.32 11.22
CA ILE A 347 -25.40 6.57 11.87
C ILE A 347 -24.52 7.42 10.93
N PHE A 348 -23.48 6.80 10.38
CA PHE A 348 -22.54 7.51 9.50
C PHE A 348 -23.14 7.89 8.15
N ALA A 349 -24.12 7.17 7.63
CA ALA A 349 -24.84 7.52 6.40
C ALA A 349 -25.41 8.95 6.42
N LYS A 350 -25.70 9.49 7.62
CA LYS A 350 -26.15 10.87 7.81
C LYS A 350 -25.01 11.90 7.65
N LYS A 351 -23.74 11.48 7.65
CA LYS A 351 -22.54 12.33 7.60
C LYS A 351 -21.84 12.19 6.23
N LYS A 352 -22.44 12.76 5.19
CA LYS A 352 -22.04 12.61 3.78
C LYS A 352 -20.56 12.89 3.46
N ASN A 353 -19.87 13.68 4.28
CA ASN A 353 -18.46 14.03 4.05
C ASN A 353 -17.48 13.11 4.79
N LEU A 354 -17.92 12.40 5.82
CA LEU A 354 -17.11 11.42 6.54
C LEU A 354 -16.87 10.22 5.64
N ARG A 355 -15.64 9.78 5.55
CA ARG A 355 -15.25 8.58 4.79
C ARG A 355 -15.12 7.42 5.75
N LEU A 356 -15.71 6.28 5.40
CA LEU A 356 -15.59 5.05 6.17
C LEU A 356 -14.94 3.97 5.31
N LEU A 357 -13.83 3.43 5.83
CA LEU A 357 -13.06 2.36 5.22
C LEU A 357 -13.16 1.09 6.09
N LEU A 358 -13.43 -0.04 5.44
CA LEU A 358 -13.47 -1.35 6.09
C LEU A 358 -12.40 -2.24 5.47
N THR A 359 -11.57 -2.85 6.31
CA THR A 359 -10.37 -3.61 5.89
C THR A 359 -10.56 -5.12 5.95
N ASP A 360 -11.71 -5.58 6.48
CA ASP A 360 -12.05 -7.00 6.68
C ASP A 360 -11.02 -7.78 7.53
N GLY A 361 -10.19 -7.08 8.31
CA GLY A 361 -9.18 -7.62 9.22
C GLY A 361 -8.14 -6.57 9.60
N LEU A 362 -7.20 -6.93 10.49
CA LEU A 362 -6.04 -6.12 10.85
C LEU A 362 -4.81 -6.55 10.06
N ALA A 363 -3.92 -5.61 9.83
CA ALA A 363 -2.62 -5.92 9.29
C ALA A 363 -1.77 -6.68 10.31
N ASP A 364 -1.01 -7.68 9.85
CA ASP A 364 0.03 -8.28 10.67
C ASP A 364 1.21 -7.29 10.80
N PRO A 365 1.47 -6.74 11.99
CA PRO A 365 2.51 -5.71 12.18
C PRO A 365 3.93 -6.27 12.07
N VAL A 366 4.14 -7.59 12.20
CA VAL A 366 5.45 -8.24 12.05
C VAL A 366 5.71 -8.79 10.66
N ARG A 367 4.70 -8.75 9.77
CA ARG A 367 4.89 -9.19 8.39
C ARG A 367 5.98 -8.37 7.72
N ALA A 368 6.97 -9.07 7.17
CA ALA A 368 8.04 -8.45 6.41
C ALA A 368 7.49 -7.63 5.23
N SER A 369 7.91 -6.40 5.13
CA SER A 369 7.63 -5.51 3.99
C SER A 369 8.75 -4.48 3.86
N ARG A 370 8.79 -3.77 2.73
CA ARG A 370 9.83 -2.77 2.47
C ARG A 370 9.27 -1.37 2.41
N MET A 371 10.04 -0.44 2.94
CA MET A 371 9.77 0.99 2.83
C MET A 371 10.72 1.60 1.80
N ILE A 372 10.16 2.45 0.94
CA ILE A 372 10.89 3.13 -0.12
C ILE A 372 10.78 4.62 0.12
N ARG A 373 11.92 5.30 0.11
CA ARG A 373 11.97 6.76 0.21
C ARG A 373 12.74 7.32 -0.97
N GLN A 374 12.09 8.15 -1.75
CA GLN A 374 12.75 8.86 -2.85
C GLN A 374 13.74 9.89 -2.29
N VAL A 375 14.92 9.94 -2.87
CA VAL A 375 15.95 10.96 -2.64
C VAL A 375 16.39 11.53 -3.99
N SER A 376 17.08 12.67 -3.98
CA SER A 376 17.55 13.27 -5.23
C SER A 376 18.47 12.32 -5.98
N GLY A 377 18.08 11.91 -7.17
CA GLY A 377 18.83 10.98 -8.02
C GLY A 377 18.73 9.50 -7.65
N GLY A 378 17.88 9.11 -6.69
CA GLY A 378 17.73 7.71 -6.30
C GLY A 378 16.65 7.47 -5.26
N TYR A 379 16.72 6.33 -4.59
CA TYR A 379 15.83 5.98 -3.49
C TYR A 379 16.55 5.12 -2.44
N LEU A 380 16.14 5.28 -1.19
CA LEU A 380 16.52 4.43 -0.08
C LEU A 380 15.47 3.32 0.05
N VAL A 381 15.94 2.11 0.27
CA VAL A 381 15.09 0.95 0.57
C VAL A 381 15.53 0.37 1.89
N GLN A 382 14.60 0.15 2.78
CA GLN A 382 14.82 -0.51 4.06
C GLN A 382 13.65 -1.44 4.37
N ASP A 383 13.86 -2.38 5.29
CA ASP A 383 12.76 -3.16 5.83
C ASP A 383 11.88 -2.27 6.71
N LYS A 384 10.57 -2.59 6.74
CA LYS A 384 9.65 -1.99 7.70
C LYS A 384 10.14 -2.32 9.12
N ASP A 385 10.01 -1.35 10.03
CA ASP A 385 10.27 -1.58 11.45
C ASP A 385 9.22 -2.54 12.03
N ALA A 386 9.55 -3.82 12.02
CA ALA A 386 8.75 -4.91 12.58
C ALA A 386 9.22 -5.31 13.99
N GLY A 387 10.14 -4.54 14.59
CA GLY A 387 10.71 -4.82 15.90
C GLY A 387 9.63 -4.86 16.98
N ARG A 388 9.65 -5.91 17.79
CA ARG A 388 8.83 -6.10 18.99
C ARG A 388 9.73 -6.43 20.17
N LEU A 389 9.27 -6.14 21.36
CA LEU A 389 9.95 -6.47 22.60
C LEU A 389 9.43 -7.81 23.13
N ASP A 390 10.35 -8.69 23.46
CA ASP A 390 10.08 -9.85 24.31
C ASP A 390 10.34 -9.50 25.79
N ALA A 391 9.64 -10.16 26.70
CA ALA A 391 9.79 -9.89 28.13
C ALA A 391 11.24 -10.04 28.63
N GLY A 392 12.07 -10.86 27.95
CA GLY A 392 13.49 -11.04 28.23
C GLY A 392 14.40 -9.90 27.79
N ASP A 393 13.92 -9.01 26.93
CA ASP A 393 14.70 -7.87 26.39
C ASP A 393 14.70 -6.68 27.37
N LEU A 394 13.74 -6.66 28.29
CA LEU A 394 13.52 -5.55 29.21
C LEU A 394 14.49 -5.60 30.38
N ARG A 395 15.23 -4.53 30.57
CA ARG A 395 16.19 -4.43 31.68
C ARG A 395 15.85 -3.24 32.59
N VAL A 396 15.42 -3.54 33.82
CA VAL A 396 15.28 -2.52 34.86
C VAL A 396 16.67 -2.11 35.32
N VAL A 397 17.00 -0.83 35.28
CA VAL A 397 18.34 -0.30 35.56
C VAL A 397 18.40 0.65 36.75
N THR A 398 17.27 1.06 37.30
CA THR A 398 17.14 1.92 38.50
C THR A 398 16.91 1.12 39.73
N ARG A 399 17.18 1.72 40.91
CA ARG A 399 16.92 1.11 42.24
C ARG A 399 15.43 0.80 42.44
N ARG A 400 14.54 1.69 41.98
CA ARG A 400 13.10 1.45 41.97
C ARG A 400 12.74 0.64 40.73
N ALA A 401 12.11 -0.49 40.95
CA ALA A 401 11.47 -1.23 39.87
C ALA A 401 10.11 -0.58 39.52
N PRO A 402 9.66 -0.66 38.27
CA PRO A 402 8.30 -0.26 37.90
C PRO A 402 7.28 -1.22 38.56
N THR A 403 6.08 -0.68 38.83
CA THR A 403 4.92 -1.50 39.15
C THR A 403 4.40 -2.20 37.88
N ASP A 404 3.53 -3.21 38.03
CA ASP A 404 2.91 -3.92 36.90
C ASP A 404 2.10 -2.95 36.03
N ALA A 405 1.40 -1.97 36.64
CA ALA A 405 0.65 -0.95 35.91
C ALA A 405 1.59 -0.02 35.11
N GLU A 406 2.69 0.45 35.71
CA GLU A 406 3.70 1.25 35.01
C GLU A 406 4.34 0.44 33.87
N MET A 407 4.61 -0.85 34.06
CA MET A 407 5.16 -1.70 33.03
C MET A 407 4.19 -1.85 31.84
N SER A 408 2.92 -2.10 32.12
CA SER A 408 1.87 -2.16 31.09
C SER A 408 1.77 -0.85 30.30
N ASP A 409 1.76 0.28 30.99
CA ASP A 409 1.72 1.61 30.36
C ASP A 409 3.00 1.92 29.56
N MET A 410 4.17 1.50 30.06
CA MET A 410 5.44 1.68 29.34
C MET A 410 5.47 0.88 28.03
N LEU A 411 4.99 -0.36 28.02
CA LEU A 411 4.90 -1.17 26.81
C LEU A 411 3.93 -0.57 25.78
N PHE A 412 2.79 -0.06 26.27
CA PHE A 412 1.86 0.66 25.41
C PHE A 412 2.47 1.97 24.86
N ALA A 413 3.13 2.75 25.71
CA ALA A 413 3.83 3.97 25.31
C ALA A 413 4.93 3.70 24.29
N TRP A 414 5.65 2.59 24.45
CA TRP A 414 6.69 2.13 23.53
C TRP A 414 6.12 1.79 22.14
N THR A 415 5.01 1.04 22.11
CA THR A 415 4.29 0.72 20.87
C THR A 415 3.84 2.00 20.15
N VAL A 416 3.27 2.97 20.88
CA VAL A 416 2.88 4.25 20.27
C VAL A 416 4.09 5.05 19.78
N ALA A 417 5.20 5.08 20.55
CA ALA A 417 6.41 5.85 20.22
C ALA A 417 7.04 5.39 18.88
N LYS A 418 6.97 4.11 18.56
CA LYS A 418 7.38 3.54 17.25
C LYS A 418 6.66 4.22 16.07
N HIS A 419 5.44 4.71 16.25
CA HIS A 419 4.63 5.35 15.23
C HIS A 419 4.66 6.88 15.27
N VAL A 420 5.47 7.48 16.14
CA VAL A 420 5.65 8.93 16.25
C VAL A 420 6.93 9.35 15.56
N LYS A 421 6.88 10.46 14.82
CA LYS A 421 8.08 11.01 14.16
C LYS A 421 9.12 11.47 15.20
N SER A 422 10.37 11.07 14.97
CA SER A 422 11.53 11.40 15.83
C SER A 422 11.83 12.91 15.87
N ASN A 423 12.29 13.47 16.99
CA ASN A 423 12.41 12.78 18.26
C ASN A 423 11.03 12.59 18.89
N ALA A 424 10.71 11.35 19.29
CA ALA A 424 9.41 10.99 19.82
C ALA A 424 9.44 10.85 21.35
N ILE A 425 8.50 11.53 22.01
CA ILE A 425 8.21 11.38 23.45
C ILE A 425 6.72 11.16 23.63
N VAL A 426 6.37 10.07 24.29
CA VAL A 426 4.97 9.68 24.51
C VAL A 426 4.74 9.44 26.00
N TYR A 427 3.86 10.23 26.60
CA TYR A 427 3.38 10.01 27.97
C TYR A 427 2.11 9.17 27.94
N VAL A 428 2.06 8.17 28.80
CA VAL A 428 0.92 7.25 28.93
C VAL A 428 0.52 7.12 30.39
N LYS A 429 -0.77 7.02 30.62
CA LYS A 429 -1.37 6.72 31.91
C LYS A 429 -2.65 5.92 31.71
N ASP A 430 -2.81 4.86 32.50
CA ASP A 430 -4.01 4.01 32.48
C ASP A 430 -4.37 3.49 31.07
N GLY A 431 -3.37 3.07 30.28
CA GLY A 431 -3.54 2.56 28.93
C GLY A 431 -3.88 3.60 27.85
N ALA A 432 -3.76 4.90 28.16
CA ALA A 432 -4.03 5.99 27.22
C ALA A 432 -2.86 6.97 27.12
N THR A 433 -2.58 7.49 25.94
CA THR A 433 -1.65 8.61 25.79
C THR A 433 -2.23 9.85 26.44
N VAL A 434 -1.38 10.57 27.16
CA VAL A 434 -1.74 11.83 27.85
C VAL A 434 -0.89 13.01 27.40
N GLY A 435 0.04 12.77 26.49
CA GLY A 435 0.85 13.80 25.84
C GLY A 435 1.79 13.18 24.82
N VAL A 436 1.85 13.77 23.62
CA VAL A 436 2.71 13.34 22.52
C VAL A 436 3.54 14.50 22.03
N GLY A 437 4.86 14.34 22.03
CA GLY A 437 5.84 15.24 21.42
C GLY A 437 6.50 14.56 20.22
N ALA A 438 6.33 15.14 19.04
CA ALA A 438 6.73 14.53 17.77
C ALA A 438 7.56 15.48 16.93
N GLY A 439 8.53 14.94 16.17
CA GLY A 439 9.19 15.64 15.07
C GLY A 439 10.08 16.81 15.50
N GLN A 440 10.58 16.83 16.74
CA GLN A 440 11.44 17.91 17.22
C GLN A 440 12.93 17.56 17.06
N MET A 441 13.76 18.60 16.82
CA MET A 441 15.21 18.44 16.68
C MET A 441 15.87 18.06 18.00
N SER A 442 15.26 18.43 19.13
CA SER A 442 15.75 18.06 20.46
C SER A 442 14.70 17.24 21.23
N ARG A 443 15.19 16.24 21.97
CA ARG A 443 14.35 15.36 22.78
C ARG A 443 13.70 16.11 23.94
N VAL A 444 14.44 17.05 24.54
CA VAL A 444 13.92 17.91 25.62
C VAL A 444 12.75 18.77 25.15
N ASP A 445 12.77 19.25 23.91
CA ASP A 445 11.65 20.03 23.37
C ASP A 445 10.43 19.15 23.13
N SER A 446 10.60 17.90 22.66
CA SER A 446 9.50 16.93 22.58
C SER A 446 8.87 16.67 23.95
N CYS A 447 9.69 16.50 25.02
CA CYS A 447 9.19 16.36 26.39
C CYS A 447 8.35 17.57 26.81
N ARG A 448 8.86 18.80 26.60
CA ARG A 448 8.19 20.04 26.97
C ARG A 448 6.90 20.28 26.21
N ILE A 449 6.89 20.01 24.90
CA ILE A 449 5.70 20.14 24.06
C ILE A 449 4.61 19.18 24.53
N ALA A 450 4.94 17.91 24.75
CA ALA A 450 4.00 16.92 25.23
C ALA A 450 3.42 17.28 26.61
N ALA A 451 4.28 17.69 27.55
CA ALA A 451 3.87 18.12 28.88
C ALA A 451 2.99 19.37 28.86
N ARG A 452 3.29 20.35 27.98
CA ARG A 452 2.48 21.54 27.80
C ARG A 452 1.08 21.18 27.27
N LYS A 453 0.99 20.37 26.22
CA LYS A 453 -0.29 19.90 25.66
C LYS A 453 -1.13 19.17 26.71
N ALA A 454 -0.50 18.32 27.52
CA ALA A 454 -1.16 17.62 28.62
C ALA A 454 -1.74 18.58 29.69
N ARG A 455 -1.06 19.69 29.96
CA ARG A 455 -1.54 20.73 30.87
C ARG A 455 -2.71 21.50 30.26
N ASP A 456 -2.56 21.98 29.01
CA ASP A 456 -3.59 22.71 28.28
C ASP A 456 -4.88 21.85 28.17
N MET A 457 -4.73 20.53 28.03
CA MET A 457 -5.86 19.61 27.98
C MET A 457 -6.48 19.37 29.37
N ALA A 458 -5.67 19.26 30.43
CA ALA A 458 -6.20 19.18 31.81
C ALA A 458 -7.04 20.41 32.16
N ASP A 459 -6.59 21.60 31.76
CA ASP A 459 -7.35 22.84 31.93
C ASP A 459 -8.68 22.82 31.16
N THR A 460 -8.67 22.30 29.91
CA THR A 460 -9.87 22.12 29.08
C THR A 460 -10.87 21.15 29.70
N LEU A 461 -10.38 20.11 30.36
CA LEU A 461 -11.18 19.07 31.04
C LEU A 461 -11.58 19.46 32.45
N GLY A 462 -11.11 20.63 32.96
CA GLY A 462 -11.37 21.09 34.32
C GLY A 462 -10.70 20.27 35.41
N LEU A 463 -9.55 19.63 35.08
CA LEU A 463 -8.80 18.79 36.01
C LEU A 463 -7.82 19.62 36.85
N PRO A 464 -7.60 19.25 38.13
CA PRO A 464 -6.75 20.03 39.05
C PRO A 464 -5.25 19.87 38.79
N ALA A 465 -4.84 18.85 38.02
CA ALA A 465 -3.44 18.55 37.75
C ALA A 465 -3.23 18.19 36.26
N PRO A 466 -2.02 18.38 35.70
CA PRO A 466 -1.70 17.97 34.35
C PRO A 466 -1.96 16.48 34.12
N LEU A 467 -2.38 16.10 32.91
CA LEU A 467 -2.62 14.69 32.57
C LEU A 467 -1.36 13.82 32.72
N THR A 468 -0.17 14.42 32.59
CA THR A 468 1.12 13.72 32.80
C THR A 468 1.43 13.37 34.24
N GLN A 469 0.67 13.89 35.22
CA GLN A 469 0.91 13.57 36.64
C GLN A 469 0.65 12.08 36.93
N GLY A 470 1.70 11.36 37.34
CA GLY A 470 1.64 9.91 37.58
C GLY A 470 1.65 9.06 36.31
N SER A 471 2.04 9.63 35.16
CA SER A 471 2.21 8.90 33.91
C SER A 471 3.56 8.18 33.83
N VAL A 472 3.71 7.32 32.83
CA VAL A 472 4.99 6.84 32.33
C VAL A 472 5.37 7.59 31.07
N VAL A 473 6.65 7.49 30.64
CA VAL A 473 7.10 8.11 29.39
C VAL A 473 7.95 7.13 28.56
N ALA A 474 7.68 7.06 27.25
CA ALA A 474 8.52 6.37 26.27
C ALA A 474 9.30 7.37 25.43
N SER A 475 10.54 7.01 25.10
CA SER A 475 11.40 7.74 24.16
C SER A 475 11.91 6.77 23.08
N ASP A 476 11.73 7.14 21.80
CA ASP A 476 12.10 6.33 20.63
C ASP A 476 13.60 6.01 20.53
N ALA A 477 14.46 6.78 21.25
CA ALA A 477 15.91 6.59 21.35
C ALA A 477 16.41 6.97 22.75
N PHE A 478 17.70 6.74 23.00
CA PHE A 478 18.31 7.07 24.29
C PHE A 478 18.29 8.57 24.61
N PHE A 479 18.36 8.93 25.89
CA PHE A 479 18.58 10.30 26.31
C PHE A 479 20.09 10.58 26.25
N PRO A 480 20.55 11.56 25.42
CA PRO A 480 21.97 11.89 25.32
C PRO A 480 22.47 12.60 26.59
N PHE A 481 21.58 13.24 27.33
CA PHE A 481 21.82 13.97 28.59
C PHE A 481 20.61 13.78 29.52
N ALA A 482 20.80 14.07 30.80
CA ALA A 482 19.74 13.95 31.79
C ALA A 482 18.63 15.03 31.66
N ASP A 483 18.84 16.10 30.89
CA ASP A 483 17.90 17.23 30.74
C ASP A 483 16.54 16.81 30.21
N GLY A 484 16.49 15.94 29.20
CA GLY A 484 15.24 15.42 28.65
C GLY A 484 14.50 14.53 29.65
N LEU A 485 15.24 13.69 30.37
CA LEU A 485 14.69 12.85 31.46
C LEU A 485 14.14 13.71 32.59
N MET A 486 14.89 14.73 33.01
CA MET A 486 14.46 15.64 34.09
C MET A 486 13.22 16.44 33.70
N ALA A 487 13.13 16.89 32.43
CA ALA A 487 11.90 17.52 31.91
C ALA A 487 10.70 16.58 31.99
N ALA A 488 10.88 15.27 31.78
CA ALA A 488 9.81 14.29 31.95
C ALA A 488 9.43 14.08 33.41
N ALA A 489 10.41 14.02 34.31
CA ALA A 489 10.18 13.93 35.75
C ALA A 489 9.45 15.17 36.29
N GLU A 490 9.85 16.38 35.88
CA GLU A 490 9.20 17.65 36.23
C GLU A 490 7.75 17.72 35.72
N ALA A 491 7.46 17.08 34.59
CA ALA A 491 6.10 16.94 34.07
C ALA A 491 5.24 15.95 34.88
N GLY A 492 5.81 15.21 35.82
CA GLY A 492 5.12 14.29 36.71
C GLY A 492 5.18 12.81 36.28
N ALA A 493 6.05 12.46 35.33
CA ALA A 493 6.30 11.05 35.00
C ALA A 493 6.93 10.30 36.18
N THR A 494 6.53 9.04 36.36
CA THR A 494 7.03 8.18 37.44
C THR A 494 7.94 7.06 36.91
N ALA A 495 7.84 6.72 35.65
CA ALA A 495 8.68 5.69 35.01
C ALA A 495 9.01 6.05 33.56
N VAL A 496 10.11 5.49 33.06
CA VAL A 496 10.68 5.77 31.74
C VAL A 496 11.07 4.50 31.03
N ILE A 497 10.74 4.38 29.74
CA ILE A 497 11.21 3.32 28.86
C ILE A 497 11.94 3.92 27.65
N HIS A 498 13.14 3.43 27.35
CA HIS A 498 13.93 3.84 26.19
C HIS A 498 15.00 2.77 25.83
N PRO A 499 15.64 2.84 24.67
CA PRO A 499 16.56 1.79 24.25
C PRO A 499 17.88 1.71 25.07
N GLY A 500 18.34 2.80 25.70
CA GLY A 500 19.69 2.88 26.22
C GLY A 500 20.74 2.92 25.09
N GLY A 501 22.01 2.72 25.45
CA GLY A 501 23.13 2.69 24.52
C GLY A 501 23.84 4.03 24.33
N SER A 502 23.57 5.02 25.19
CA SER A 502 24.35 6.27 25.27
C SER A 502 25.66 6.03 26.05
N MET A 503 26.70 6.74 25.67
CA MET A 503 27.94 6.82 26.47
C MET A 503 27.70 7.43 27.87
N ARG A 504 26.54 8.07 28.08
CA ARG A 504 26.13 8.72 29.33
C ARG A 504 24.96 8.02 30.01
N ASP A 505 24.70 6.75 29.71
CA ASP A 505 23.61 6.01 30.35
C ASP A 505 23.76 6.00 31.88
N ASP A 506 24.95 5.86 32.42
CA ASP A 506 25.20 5.89 33.87
C ASP A 506 24.78 7.23 34.51
N GLU A 507 25.03 8.36 33.83
CA GLU A 507 24.61 9.70 34.28
C GLU A 507 23.09 9.84 34.26
N VAL A 508 22.44 9.33 33.19
CA VAL A 508 20.99 9.37 33.02
C VAL A 508 20.28 8.47 34.05
N ILE A 509 20.83 7.27 34.30
CA ILE A 509 20.32 6.33 35.30
C ILE A 509 20.47 6.93 36.72
N ALA A 510 21.62 7.54 37.02
CA ALA A 510 21.82 8.19 38.33
C ALA A 510 20.83 9.36 38.55
N ALA A 511 20.52 10.13 37.50
CA ALA A 511 19.51 11.19 37.56
C ALA A 511 18.09 10.60 37.75
N ALA A 512 17.75 9.49 37.10
CA ALA A 512 16.50 8.78 37.31
C ALA A 512 16.35 8.30 38.76
N ASP A 513 17.41 7.69 39.30
CA ASP A 513 17.45 7.25 40.70
C ASP A 513 17.28 8.41 41.68
N ALA A 514 17.93 9.55 41.42
CA ALA A 514 17.81 10.76 42.25
C ALA A 514 16.40 11.34 42.23
N ALA A 515 15.71 11.24 41.08
CA ALA A 515 14.33 11.69 40.89
C ALA A 515 13.28 10.65 41.36
N GLY A 516 13.70 9.46 41.81
CA GLY A 516 12.79 8.38 42.22
C GLY A 516 12.03 7.69 41.07
N LEU A 517 12.51 7.85 39.83
CA LEU A 517 11.93 7.21 38.65
C LEU A 517 12.29 5.73 38.57
N ALA A 518 11.41 4.91 37.99
CA ALA A 518 11.80 3.62 37.44
C ALA A 518 12.25 3.79 36.01
N MET A 519 13.29 3.07 35.60
CA MET A 519 13.80 3.11 34.23
C MET A 519 13.99 1.71 33.67
N VAL A 520 13.46 1.51 32.47
CA VAL A 520 13.56 0.26 31.71
C VAL A 520 14.27 0.51 30.39
N LEU A 521 15.27 -0.29 30.08
CA LEU A 521 15.96 -0.29 28.80
C LEU A 521 15.49 -1.43 27.92
N THR A 522 15.27 -1.13 26.61
CA THR A 522 14.76 -2.09 25.63
C THR A 522 15.85 -2.66 24.72
N GLY A 523 17.00 -1.98 24.59
CA GLY A 523 18.04 -2.34 23.61
C GLY A 523 17.64 -2.13 22.14
N LEU A 524 16.40 -1.78 21.87
CA LEU A 524 15.84 -1.61 20.52
C LEU A 524 15.42 -0.15 20.31
N ARG A 525 15.84 0.46 19.20
CA ARG A 525 15.52 1.86 18.82
C ARG A 525 14.48 1.89 17.71
N HIS A 526 13.54 2.85 17.76
CA HIS A 526 12.48 3.06 16.77
C HIS A 526 12.51 4.45 16.13
N PHE A 527 13.55 4.79 15.38
CA PHE A 527 13.55 6.06 14.65
C PHE A 527 12.58 6.04 13.46
N ARG A 528 11.77 7.09 13.36
CA ARG A 528 10.86 7.34 12.23
C ARG A 528 10.98 8.79 11.77
N HIS A 529 11.43 9.00 10.53
CA HIS A 529 11.61 10.33 9.92
C HIS A 529 10.60 10.63 8.82
#